data_93c453127871d2cc7049f9c7ef3df689
#
_entry.id   93c453127871d2cc7049f9c7ef3df689
#
_cell.length_a   1.000
_cell.length_b   1.000
_cell.length_c   1.000
_cell.angle_alpha   90.00
_cell.angle_beta   90.00
_cell.angle_gamma   90.00
#
_symmetry.space_group_name_H-M   'P 1'
#
loop_
_entity.id
_entity.type
_entity.pdbx_description
1 polymer ?
#
loop_
_entity_poly.entity_id
_entity_poly.type
_entity_poly.pdbx_seq_one_letter_code
_entity_poly.pdbx_strand_id
1 'polypeptide(L)'
;MIEIFPLEDYAGLASPRRVVRYVLIWCSEGAVTLAVDESDFRLEKGQLITITSGQIHYAKSRERVKGWVLEFTFDFFCKDDFDLELVFQNGLFCHFDMNEVIAVPDPATVEGPLKMIRDELAEKPFQYLIALHAYVKLILVAVNRAKISQGEEVYKPDALFLKFLEMVRSNFKRNFTISYFAEALQTTELKLNELAKLHAGKTAQSVVYGLIISEAKRLLTYEKMPVKEVAYELGFLDPFYFSNFFKKHTKLSPKAYKAQVL
;
A
#
# COMPACT_ATOMS: atom_id res chain seq x y z
N MET A 1 12.31 1.60 -9.16
CA MET A 1 13.34 1.79 -8.12
C MET A 1 13.12 0.76 -7.03
N ILE A 2 14.19 0.22 -6.41
CA ILE A 2 14.14 -0.67 -5.25
C ILE A 2 15.24 -0.28 -4.26
N GLU A 3 14.96 -0.34 -2.96
CA GLU A 3 15.88 0.00 -1.87
C GLU A 3 15.63 -0.93 -0.69
N ILE A 4 16.68 -1.21 0.10
CA ILE A 4 16.60 -2.01 1.33
C ILE A 4 17.37 -1.33 2.44
N PHE A 5 16.82 -1.37 3.65
CA PHE A 5 17.40 -0.71 4.82
C PHE A 5 17.33 -1.64 6.04
N PRO A 6 18.32 -1.58 6.96
CA PRO A 6 18.19 -2.23 8.25
C PRO A 6 17.08 -1.57 9.08
N LEU A 7 16.21 -2.37 9.69
CA LEU A 7 15.03 -1.88 10.41
C LEU A 7 15.40 -1.10 11.68
N GLU A 8 16.47 -1.52 12.36
CA GLU A 8 16.93 -0.94 13.62
C GLU A 8 17.25 0.55 13.52
N ASP A 9 17.91 0.96 12.45
CA ASP A 9 18.45 2.33 12.28
C ASP A 9 17.73 3.13 11.19
N TYR A 10 16.66 2.56 10.60
CA TYR A 10 16.02 3.23 9.48
C TYR A 10 15.30 4.51 9.92
N ALA A 11 15.94 5.65 9.64
CA ALA A 11 15.43 6.99 9.95
C ALA A 11 14.10 7.31 9.25
N GLY A 12 13.82 6.67 8.11
CA GLY A 12 12.56 6.84 7.38
C GLY A 12 11.32 6.43 8.18
N LEU A 13 11.46 5.63 9.25
CA LEU A 13 10.35 5.27 10.15
C LEU A 13 10.32 6.09 11.44
N ALA A 14 11.17 7.10 11.62
CA ALA A 14 11.23 7.89 12.85
C ALA A 14 10.05 8.87 13.02
N SER A 15 9.37 9.21 11.93
CA SER A 15 8.21 10.10 11.92
C SER A 15 7.20 9.65 10.87
N PRO A 16 5.92 10.07 10.97
CA PRO A 16 4.91 9.76 9.98
C PRO A 16 5.38 10.17 8.58
N ARG A 17 5.41 9.20 7.66
CA ARG A 17 5.80 9.43 6.28
C ARG A 17 4.84 8.74 5.32
N ARG A 18 4.82 9.25 4.10
CA ARG A 18 4.18 8.62 2.96
C ARG A 18 5.18 8.46 1.83
N VAL A 19 5.17 7.28 1.24
CA VAL A 19 5.99 7.01 0.04
C VAL A 19 5.12 6.44 -1.07
N VAL A 20 5.45 6.78 -2.32
CA VAL A 20 4.80 6.20 -3.52
C VAL A 20 5.58 4.92 -3.87
N ARG A 21 5.62 4.00 -2.92
CA ARG A 21 6.32 2.71 -2.99
C ARG A 21 5.54 1.66 -2.22
N TYR A 22 5.73 0.42 -2.58
CA TYR A 22 5.33 -0.74 -1.79
C TYR A 22 6.42 -1.00 -0.77
N VAL A 23 6.04 -1.17 0.49
CA VAL A 23 6.96 -1.36 1.61
C VAL A 23 6.68 -2.69 2.29
N LEU A 24 7.71 -3.51 2.46
CA LEU A 24 7.68 -4.72 3.26
C LEU A 24 8.61 -4.52 4.45
N ILE A 25 8.11 -4.73 5.67
CA ILE A 25 8.88 -4.64 6.90
C ILE A 25 8.95 -6.03 7.52
N TRP A 26 10.16 -6.56 7.63
CA TRP A 26 10.47 -7.86 8.23
C TRP A 26 11.15 -7.70 9.58
N CYS A 27 10.65 -8.37 10.62
CA CYS A 27 11.25 -8.42 11.94
C CYS A 27 11.98 -9.77 12.14
N SER A 28 13.32 -9.73 12.23
CA SER A 28 14.14 -10.93 12.46
C SER A 28 14.45 -11.19 13.95
N GLU A 29 14.52 -10.12 14.76
CA GLU A 29 14.72 -10.18 16.22
C GLU A 29 14.00 -9.02 16.91
N GLY A 30 13.62 -9.22 18.18
CA GLY A 30 12.95 -8.20 19.00
C GLY A 30 11.52 -7.93 18.55
N ALA A 31 11.07 -6.68 18.69
CA ALA A 31 9.75 -6.25 18.27
C ALA A 31 9.72 -4.79 17.83
N VAL A 32 8.76 -4.44 16.98
CA VAL A 32 8.46 -3.06 16.56
C VAL A 32 6.96 -2.84 16.53
N THR A 33 6.50 -1.72 17.08
CA THR A 33 5.11 -1.28 16.89
C THR A 33 5.08 -0.21 15.81
N LEU A 34 4.34 -0.49 14.76
CA LEU A 34 4.14 0.39 13.61
C LEU A 34 2.74 0.98 13.65
N ALA A 35 2.63 2.28 13.38
CA ALA A 35 1.36 2.87 12.97
C ALA A 35 1.29 2.80 11.45
N VAL A 36 0.18 2.30 10.91
CA VAL A 36 -0.14 2.33 9.49
C VAL A 36 -1.55 2.93 9.37
N ASP A 37 -1.63 4.11 8.75
CA ASP A 37 -2.83 4.94 8.73
C ASP A 37 -3.41 5.15 10.16
N GLU A 38 -4.62 4.67 10.43
CA GLU A 38 -5.30 4.83 11.73
C GLU A 38 -5.11 3.60 12.66
N SER A 39 -4.32 2.60 12.27
CA SER A 39 -4.17 1.34 12.99
C SER A 39 -2.74 1.06 13.45
N ASP A 40 -2.62 0.36 14.59
CA ASP A 40 -1.34 -0.04 15.15
C ASP A 40 -1.10 -1.53 14.95
N PHE A 41 0.13 -1.87 14.54
CA PHE A 41 0.56 -3.24 14.28
C PHE A 41 1.85 -3.52 15.05
N ARG A 42 1.85 -4.56 15.90
CA ARG A 42 3.04 -5.03 16.58
C ARG A 42 3.61 -6.22 15.82
N LEU A 43 4.82 -6.05 15.30
CA LEU A 43 5.60 -7.11 14.69
C LEU A 43 6.59 -7.68 15.71
N GLU A 44 6.65 -9.00 15.75
CA GLU A 44 7.62 -9.77 16.55
C GLU A 44 8.51 -10.59 15.62
N LYS A 45 9.48 -11.29 16.21
CA LYS A 45 10.40 -12.15 15.48
C LYS A 45 9.68 -13.13 14.52
N GLY A 46 10.09 -13.17 13.27
CA GLY A 46 9.53 -14.06 12.24
C GLY A 46 8.24 -13.54 11.62
N GLN A 47 7.92 -12.27 11.86
CA GLN A 47 6.73 -11.62 11.31
C GLN A 47 7.07 -10.48 10.36
N LEU A 48 6.16 -10.22 9.45
CA LEU A 48 6.24 -9.08 8.54
C LEU A 48 4.89 -8.38 8.39
N ILE A 49 4.95 -7.18 7.85
CA ILE A 49 3.79 -6.44 7.35
C ILE A 49 4.10 -5.89 5.97
N THR A 50 3.08 -5.82 5.12
CA THR A 50 3.14 -5.14 3.83
C THR A 50 2.32 -3.85 3.89
N ILE A 51 2.87 -2.79 3.34
CA ILE A 51 2.28 -1.45 3.34
C ILE A 51 2.18 -0.99 1.89
N THR A 52 0.97 -0.62 1.48
CA THR A 52 0.70 -0.23 0.11
C THR A 52 1.20 1.18 -0.19
N SER A 53 1.57 1.42 -1.43
CA SER A 53 1.90 2.75 -1.94
C SER A 53 0.85 3.78 -1.50
N GLY A 54 1.34 4.85 -0.85
CA GLY A 54 0.50 5.95 -0.39
C GLY A 54 -0.08 5.83 1.02
N GLN A 55 0.07 4.71 1.73
CA GLN A 55 -0.27 4.61 3.14
C GLN A 55 0.75 5.34 4.01
N ILE A 56 0.27 5.97 5.07
CA ILE A 56 1.15 6.60 6.05
C ILE A 56 1.61 5.57 7.06
N HIS A 57 2.90 5.59 7.35
CA HIS A 57 3.45 4.66 8.32
C HIS A 57 4.68 5.24 9.03
N TYR A 58 4.86 4.80 10.29
CA TYR A 58 6.02 5.11 11.11
C TYR A 58 6.13 4.13 12.29
N ALA A 59 7.30 4.06 12.93
CA ALA A 59 7.49 3.26 14.13
C ALA A 59 7.14 4.08 15.38
N LYS A 60 6.20 3.59 16.18
CA LYS A 60 5.86 4.12 17.51
C LYS A 60 6.88 3.69 18.57
N SER A 61 7.33 2.44 18.48
CA SER A 61 8.33 1.89 19.41
C SER A 61 9.20 0.84 18.74
N ARG A 62 10.43 0.69 19.22
CA ARG A 62 11.39 -0.32 18.81
C ARG A 62 11.98 -0.98 20.06
N GLU A 63 11.88 -2.32 20.17
CA GLU A 63 12.32 -3.11 21.32
C GLU A 63 13.41 -4.09 20.88
N ARG A 64 14.67 -3.65 20.87
CA ARG A 64 15.84 -4.41 20.41
C ARG A 64 15.60 -5.06 19.03
N VAL A 65 14.90 -4.35 18.18
CA VAL A 65 14.48 -4.85 16.87
C VAL A 65 15.67 -4.96 15.94
N LYS A 66 15.70 -6.06 15.17
CA LYS A 66 16.50 -6.20 13.94
C LYS A 66 15.59 -6.69 12.81
N GLY A 67 15.97 -6.36 11.59
CA GLY A 67 15.22 -6.80 10.43
C GLY A 67 15.51 -5.95 9.21
N TRP A 68 14.55 -5.90 8.31
CA TRP A 68 14.69 -5.24 7.03
C TRP A 68 13.46 -4.44 6.64
N VAL A 69 13.68 -3.29 6.01
CA VAL A 69 12.67 -2.52 5.32
C VAL A 69 13.00 -2.58 3.83
N LEU A 70 12.18 -3.25 3.05
CA LEU A 70 12.29 -3.33 1.60
C LEU A 70 11.26 -2.40 0.97
N GLU A 71 11.72 -1.50 0.09
CA GLU A 71 10.87 -0.57 -0.66
C GLU A 71 11.06 -0.75 -2.15
N PHE A 72 9.95 -0.82 -2.91
CA PHE A 72 10.02 -0.87 -4.37
C PHE A 72 8.87 -0.13 -5.03
N THR A 73 9.12 0.39 -6.23
CA THR A 73 8.09 1.07 -7.03
C THR A 73 7.31 0.05 -7.86
N PHE A 74 6.08 0.42 -8.19
CA PHE A 74 5.25 -0.35 -9.11
C PHE A 74 5.98 -0.69 -10.42
N ASP A 75 6.53 0.33 -11.09
CA ASP A 75 7.24 0.17 -12.38
C ASP A 75 8.49 -0.72 -12.30
N PHE A 76 9.11 -0.82 -11.11
CA PHE A 76 10.23 -1.72 -10.92
C PHE A 76 9.75 -3.17 -10.94
N PHE A 77 8.68 -3.48 -10.22
CA PHE A 77 8.27 -4.86 -10.01
C PHE A 77 7.27 -5.37 -11.04
N CYS A 78 6.17 -4.63 -11.29
CA CYS A 78 5.10 -5.10 -12.17
C CYS A 78 5.48 -4.91 -13.64
N LYS A 79 5.96 -5.98 -14.26
CA LYS A 79 6.33 -6.01 -15.69
C LYS A 79 5.22 -6.60 -16.56
N ASP A 80 4.41 -7.47 -15.98
CA ASP A 80 3.29 -8.13 -16.62
C ASP A 80 2.13 -8.36 -15.64
N ASP A 81 1.05 -8.97 -16.13
CA ASP A 81 -0.14 -9.22 -15.32
C ASP A 81 0.11 -10.27 -14.22
N PHE A 82 1.06 -11.19 -14.39
CA PHE A 82 1.42 -12.16 -13.34
C PHE A 82 2.15 -11.49 -12.18
N ASP A 83 3.04 -10.53 -12.46
CA ASP A 83 3.68 -9.73 -11.43
C ASP A 83 2.66 -8.91 -10.65
N LEU A 84 1.71 -8.31 -11.37
CA LEU A 84 0.62 -7.53 -10.79
C LEU A 84 -0.25 -8.39 -9.85
N GLU A 85 -0.66 -9.58 -10.31
CA GLU A 85 -1.42 -10.52 -9.49
C GLU A 85 -0.64 -10.92 -8.24
N LEU A 86 0.66 -11.22 -8.37
CA LEU A 86 1.50 -11.66 -7.25
C LEU A 86 1.62 -10.59 -6.16
N VAL A 87 1.78 -9.31 -6.52
CA VAL A 87 1.86 -8.19 -5.56
C VAL A 87 0.59 -8.07 -4.74
N PHE A 88 -0.57 -8.26 -5.37
CA PHE A 88 -1.86 -8.06 -4.71
C PHE A 88 -2.54 -9.37 -4.26
N GLN A 89 -1.95 -10.52 -4.55
CA GLN A 89 -2.49 -11.81 -4.17
C GLN A 89 -2.68 -11.89 -2.65
N ASN A 90 -3.79 -12.47 -2.22
CA ASN A 90 -4.17 -12.61 -0.81
C ASN A 90 -4.15 -11.29 -0.03
N GLY A 91 -4.37 -10.16 -0.69
CA GLY A 91 -4.43 -8.87 -0.05
C GLY A 91 -3.09 -8.30 0.42
N LEU A 92 -1.94 -8.81 -0.06
CA LEU A 92 -0.61 -8.39 0.43
C LEU A 92 -0.40 -6.88 0.39
N PHE A 93 -0.72 -6.23 -0.70
CA PHE A 93 -0.61 -4.77 -0.82
C PHE A 93 -1.97 -4.16 -1.15
N CYS A 94 -3.03 -4.65 -0.54
CA CYS A 94 -4.39 -4.19 -0.78
C CYS A 94 -4.76 -3.03 0.13
N HIS A 95 -5.64 -2.14 -0.36
CA HIS A 95 -5.99 -0.88 0.28
C HIS A 95 -7.26 -0.90 1.13
N PHE A 96 -7.86 -1.96 1.42
CA PHE A 96 -9.19 -1.96 2.06
C PHE A 96 -9.14 -2.18 3.57
N ASP A 97 -8.27 -1.43 4.29
CA ASP A 97 -8.02 -1.57 5.73
C ASP A 97 -7.59 -3.00 6.14
N MET A 98 -6.87 -3.67 5.23
CA MET A 98 -6.47 -5.06 5.36
C MET A 98 -4.97 -5.25 5.59
N ASN A 99 -4.28 -4.23 6.12
CA ASN A 99 -2.93 -4.47 6.62
C ASN A 99 -3.02 -5.48 7.77
N GLU A 100 -2.11 -6.44 7.77
CA GLU A 100 -2.05 -7.51 8.75
C GLU A 100 -0.63 -7.91 9.04
N VAL A 101 -0.41 -8.46 10.22
CA VAL A 101 0.86 -9.06 10.61
C VAL A 101 0.88 -10.50 10.15
N ILE A 102 1.81 -10.83 9.27
CA ILE A 102 1.94 -12.16 8.68
C ILE A 102 3.10 -12.89 9.35
N ALA A 103 2.84 -14.00 10.02
CA ALA A 103 3.86 -14.88 10.57
C ALA A 103 4.38 -15.82 9.48
N VAL A 104 5.70 -15.88 9.30
CA VAL A 104 6.34 -16.76 8.30
C VAL A 104 6.93 -17.98 9.01
N PRO A 105 6.40 -19.19 8.76
CA PRO A 105 6.83 -20.42 9.45
C PRO A 105 8.32 -20.74 9.25
N ASP A 106 8.86 -20.47 8.07
CA ASP A 106 10.28 -20.62 7.75
C ASP A 106 10.91 -19.26 7.41
N PRO A 107 11.50 -18.57 8.41
CA PRO A 107 12.13 -17.26 8.21
C PRO A 107 13.21 -17.23 7.11
N ALA A 108 13.90 -18.35 6.85
CA ALA A 108 14.97 -18.39 5.85
C ALA A 108 14.47 -18.09 4.44
N THR A 109 13.19 -18.39 4.17
CA THR A 109 12.55 -18.13 2.86
C THR A 109 12.37 -16.63 2.55
N VAL A 110 12.39 -15.78 3.58
CA VAL A 110 12.32 -14.32 3.46
C VAL A 110 13.69 -13.69 3.70
N GLU A 111 14.41 -14.10 4.73
CA GLU A 111 15.72 -13.51 5.07
C GLU A 111 16.81 -13.77 4.04
N GLY A 112 16.81 -14.96 3.44
CA GLY A 112 17.78 -15.31 2.40
C GLY A 112 17.69 -14.33 1.21
N PRO A 113 16.54 -14.22 0.55
CA PRO A 113 16.34 -13.26 -0.53
C PRO A 113 16.57 -11.79 -0.12
N LEU A 114 16.20 -11.37 1.10
CA LEU A 114 16.47 -9.99 1.56
C LEU A 114 17.98 -9.69 1.64
N LYS A 115 18.78 -10.66 2.13
CA LYS A 115 20.26 -10.55 2.15
C LYS A 115 20.81 -10.46 0.72
N MET A 116 20.33 -11.31 -0.18
CA MET A 116 20.74 -11.26 -1.60
C MET A 116 20.38 -9.93 -2.26
N ILE A 117 19.20 -9.37 -1.97
CA ILE A 117 18.82 -8.03 -2.46
C ILE A 117 19.81 -6.96 -1.96
N ARG A 118 20.20 -7.00 -0.70
CA ARG A 118 21.20 -6.07 -0.15
C ARG A 118 22.52 -6.17 -0.90
N ASP A 119 23.02 -7.38 -1.11
CA ASP A 119 24.32 -7.64 -1.74
C ASP A 119 24.29 -7.21 -3.22
N GLU A 120 23.24 -7.55 -3.96
CA GLU A 120 23.03 -7.10 -5.34
C GLU A 120 22.97 -5.57 -5.49
N LEU A 121 22.34 -4.87 -4.54
CA LEU A 121 22.28 -3.41 -4.54
C LEU A 121 23.62 -2.76 -4.20
N ALA A 122 24.46 -3.42 -3.38
CA ALA A 122 25.78 -2.94 -3.02
C ALA A 122 26.79 -3.11 -4.17
N GLU A 123 26.80 -4.29 -4.81
CA GLU A 123 27.80 -4.66 -5.81
C GLU A 123 27.39 -4.29 -7.24
N LYS A 124 26.08 -4.30 -7.53
CA LYS A 124 25.48 -4.05 -8.86
C LYS A 124 26.14 -4.84 -9.99
N PRO A 125 26.26 -6.17 -9.87
CA PRO A 125 26.85 -7.00 -10.90
C PRO A 125 26.01 -6.98 -12.20
N PHE A 126 26.54 -7.56 -13.26
CA PHE A 126 25.79 -7.67 -14.51
C PHE A 126 24.40 -8.30 -14.28
N GLN A 127 23.36 -7.72 -14.83
CA GLN A 127 21.95 -8.15 -14.69
C GLN A 127 21.38 -8.09 -13.25
N TYR A 128 21.96 -7.34 -12.31
CA TYR A 128 21.48 -7.20 -10.93
C TYR A 128 19.98 -6.83 -10.84
N LEU A 129 19.44 -6.02 -11.75
CA LEU A 129 18.01 -5.67 -11.75
C LEU A 129 17.10 -6.88 -12.01
N ILE A 130 17.56 -7.86 -12.79
CA ILE A 130 16.82 -9.11 -13.02
C ILE A 130 16.86 -9.98 -11.76
N ALA A 131 18.02 -10.08 -11.12
CA ALA A 131 18.17 -10.79 -9.87
C ALA A 131 17.30 -10.18 -8.76
N LEU A 132 17.32 -8.85 -8.60
CA LEU A 132 16.48 -8.14 -7.63
C LEU A 132 15.00 -8.43 -7.85
N HIS A 133 14.51 -8.39 -9.09
CA HIS A 133 13.13 -8.72 -9.43
C HIS A 133 12.77 -10.16 -9.04
N ALA A 134 13.66 -11.12 -9.31
CA ALA A 134 13.47 -12.53 -8.96
C ALA A 134 13.43 -12.73 -7.43
N TYR A 135 14.30 -12.09 -6.66
CA TYR A 135 14.29 -12.17 -5.20
C TYR A 135 13.03 -11.59 -4.58
N VAL A 136 12.53 -10.45 -5.08
CA VAL A 136 11.24 -9.92 -4.63
C VAL A 136 10.11 -10.91 -4.92
N LYS A 137 10.08 -11.54 -6.12
CA LYS A 137 9.11 -12.60 -6.42
C LYS A 137 9.16 -13.75 -5.42
N LEU A 138 10.36 -14.23 -5.08
CA LEU A 138 10.52 -15.31 -4.10
C LEU A 138 9.97 -14.94 -2.72
N ILE A 139 10.23 -13.72 -2.26
CA ILE A 139 9.68 -13.20 -1.00
C ILE A 139 8.15 -13.19 -1.04
N LEU A 140 7.55 -12.62 -2.09
CA LEU A 140 6.09 -12.55 -2.21
C LEU A 140 5.43 -13.93 -2.27
N VAL A 141 6.07 -14.89 -2.97
CA VAL A 141 5.61 -16.29 -2.99
C VAL A 141 5.68 -16.90 -1.59
N ALA A 142 6.77 -16.68 -0.85
CA ALA A 142 6.92 -17.20 0.51
C ALA A 142 5.85 -16.63 1.45
N VAL A 143 5.59 -15.31 1.37
CA VAL A 143 4.58 -14.63 2.17
C VAL A 143 3.17 -15.11 1.82
N ASN A 144 2.84 -15.27 0.55
CA ASN A 144 1.55 -15.83 0.13
C ASN A 144 1.35 -17.26 0.63
N ARG A 145 2.39 -18.10 0.58
CA ARG A 145 2.33 -19.46 1.14
C ARG A 145 2.12 -19.46 2.65
N ALA A 146 2.76 -18.53 3.37
CA ALA A 146 2.57 -18.37 4.81
C ALA A 146 1.11 -18.02 5.14
N LYS A 147 0.48 -17.10 4.42
CA LYS A 147 -0.94 -16.77 4.59
C LYS A 147 -1.86 -17.96 4.35
N ILE A 148 -1.68 -18.69 3.25
CA ILE A 148 -2.47 -19.88 2.92
C ILE A 148 -2.33 -20.95 4.01
N SER A 149 -1.12 -21.15 4.55
CA SER A 149 -0.89 -22.15 5.61
C SER A 149 -1.59 -21.80 6.94
N GLN A 150 -1.97 -20.55 7.14
CA GLN A 150 -2.74 -20.08 8.29
C GLN A 150 -4.26 -20.22 8.12
N GLY A 151 -4.71 -20.84 7.02
CA GLY A 151 -6.13 -21.14 6.76
C GLY A 151 -6.87 -20.03 6.04
N GLU A 152 -6.18 -19.05 5.49
CA GLU A 152 -6.79 -18.02 4.67
C GLU A 152 -7.17 -18.56 3.27
N GLU A 153 -8.32 -18.13 2.78
CA GLU A 153 -8.72 -18.42 1.40
C GLU A 153 -7.77 -17.73 0.40
N VAL A 154 -7.49 -18.42 -0.71
CA VAL A 154 -6.68 -17.85 -1.80
C VAL A 154 -7.45 -16.72 -2.48
N TYR A 155 -7.17 -15.49 -2.11
CA TYR A 155 -7.72 -14.32 -2.78
C TYR A 155 -6.86 -13.96 -4.01
N LYS A 156 -7.43 -14.11 -5.20
CA LYS A 156 -6.84 -13.67 -6.46
C LYS A 156 -7.66 -12.51 -7.02
N PRO A 157 -7.23 -11.26 -6.80
CA PRO A 157 -7.88 -10.14 -7.47
C PRO A 157 -7.64 -10.23 -8.98
N ASP A 158 -8.64 -9.82 -9.76
CA ASP A 158 -8.52 -9.69 -11.21
C ASP A 158 -7.50 -8.60 -11.58
N ALA A 159 -6.59 -8.90 -12.51
CA ALA A 159 -5.55 -7.96 -12.94
C ALA A 159 -6.12 -6.63 -13.46
N LEU A 160 -7.28 -6.65 -14.12
CA LEU A 160 -7.96 -5.45 -14.58
C LEU A 160 -8.44 -4.59 -13.40
N PHE A 161 -8.96 -5.21 -12.34
CA PHE A 161 -9.37 -4.50 -11.12
C PHE A 161 -8.19 -3.82 -10.43
N LEU A 162 -7.04 -4.49 -10.37
CA LEU A 162 -5.82 -3.93 -9.80
C LEU A 162 -5.28 -2.75 -10.62
N LYS A 163 -5.28 -2.85 -11.95
CA LYS A 163 -4.94 -1.73 -12.85
C LYS A 163 -5.89 -0.56 -12.64
N PHE A 164 -7.18 -0.82 -12.43
CA PHE A 164 -8.16 0.22 -12.10
C PHE A 164 -7.81 0.93 -10.79
N LEU A 165 -7.52 0.20 -9.72
CA LEU A 165 -7.12 0.77 -8.43
C LEU A 165 -5.87 1.64 -8.55
N GLU A 166 -4.85 1.16 -9.25
CA GLU A 166 -3.59 1.89 -9.44
C GLU A 166 -3.80 3.15 -10.29
N MET A 167 -4.63 3.06 -11.32
CA MET A 167 -4.97 4.22 -12.15
C MET A 167 -5.72 5.29 -11.35
N VAL A 168 -6.64 4.91 -10.47
CA VAL A 168 -7.32 5.86 -9.55
C VAL A 168 -6.30 6.56 -8.66
N ARG A 169 -5.39 5.81 -8.04
CA ARG A 169 -4.35 6.35 -7.13
C ARG A 169 -3.41 7.34 -7.83
N SER A 170 -3.03 7.04 -9.05
CA SER A 170 -2.11 7.88 -9.82
C SER A 170 -2.78 9.16 -10.34
N ASN A 171 -4.10 9.29 -10.25
CA ASN A 171 -4.86 10.34 -10.92
C ASN A 171 -5.85 11.09 -10.01
N PHE A 172 -5.63 11.15 -8.70
CA PHE A 172 -6.55 11.86 -7.77
C PHE A 172 -6.85 13.31 -8.19
N LYS A 173 -5.85 14.02 -8.74
CA LYS A 173 -5.96 15.44 -9.12
C LYS A 173 -6.94 15.73 -10.26
N ARG A 174 -7.43 14.73 -10.98
CA ARG A 174 -8.20 14.94 -12.22
C ARG A 174 -9.68 14.61 -12.12
N ASN A 175 -10.13 14.06 -10.96
CA ASN A 175 -11.53 13.72 -10.69
C ASN A 175 -12.23 12.98 -11.87
N PHE A 176 -11.58 11.97 -12.41
CA PHE A 176 -12.05 11.23 -13.56
C PHE A 176 -13.34 10.43 -13.29
N THR A 177 -14.17 10.29 -14.30
CA THR A 177 -15.38 9.45 -14.27
C THR A 177 -15.02 7.97 -14.44
N ILE A 178 -15.94 7.07 -14.09
CA ILE A 178 -15.76 5.64 -14.33
C ILE A 178 -15.63 5.35 -15.83
N SER A 179 -16.32 6.12 -16.67
CA SER A 179 -16.18 6.06 -18.14
C SER A 179 -14.74 6.27 -18.59
N TYR A 180 -14.06 7.28 -18.05
CA TYR A 180 -12.65 7.53 -18.35
C TYR A 180 -11.76 6.34 -18.01
N PHE A 181 -11.96 5.75 -16.81
CA PHE A 181 -11.17 4.58 -16.40
C PHE A 181 -11.48 3.36 -17.29
N ALA A 182 -12.73 3.17 -17.67
CA ALA A 182 -13.14 2.09 -18.55
C ALA A 182 -12.50 2.22 -19.93
N GLU A 183 -12.53 3.41 -20.53
CA GLU A 183 -11.91 3.68 -21.82
C GLU A 183 -10.38 3.48 -21.77
N ALA A 184 -9.70 4.07 -20.78
CA ALA A 184 -8.26 3.97 -20.61
C ALA A 184 -7.76 2.54 -20.36
N LEU A 185 -8.60 1.70 -19.72
CA LEU A 185 -8.32 0.29 -19.46
C LEU A 185 -8.87 -0.65 -20.55
N GLN A 186 -9.38 -0.10 -21.66
CA GLN A 186 -9.96 -0.86 -22.78
C GLN A 186 -11.05 -1.84 -22.34
N THR A 187 -11.93 -1.40 -21.44
CA THR A 187 -13.01 -2.20 -20.87
C THR A 187 -14.32 -1.39 -20.81
N THR A 188 -15.32 -1.89 -20.10
CA THR A 188 -16.62 -1.23 -19.92
C THR A 188 -16.84 -0.83 -18.45
N GLU A 189 -17.66 0.21 -18.22
CA GLU A 189 -18.10 0.59 -16.87
C GLU A 189 -18.80 -0.56 -16.16
N LEU A 190 -19.57 -1.37 -16.89
CA LEU A 190 -20.24 -2.56 -16.35
C LEU A 190 -19.22 -3.53 -15.80
N LYS A 191 -18.16 -3.85 -16.56
CA LYS A 191 -17.11 -4.77 -16.13
C LYS A 191 -16.36 -4.24 -14.91
N LEU A 192 -16.02 -2.94 -14.86
CA LEU A 192 -15.40 -2.35 -13.67
C LEU A 192 -16.32 -2.42 -12.44
N ASN A 193 -17.64 -2.24 -12.60
CA ASN A 193 -18.59 -2.37 -11.51
C ASN A 193 -18.75 -3.83 -11.04
N GLU A 194 -18.73 -4.81 -11.94
CA GLU A 194 -18.73 -6.23 -11.59
C GLU A 194 -17.50 -6.59 -10.76
N LEU A 195 -16.32 -6.19 -11.21
CA LEU A 195 -15.06 -6.44 -10.51
C LEU A 195 -15.01 -5.72 -9.15
N ALA A 196 -15.46 -4.48 -9.08
CA ALA A 196 -15.53 -3.73 -7.83
C ALA A 196 -16.49 -4.37 -6.82
N LYS A 197 -17.62 -4.91 -7.28
CA LYS A 197 -18.54 -5.68 -6.42
C LYS A 197 -17.93 -7.00 -5.98
N LEU A 198 -17.25 -7.70 -6.88
CA LEU A 198 -16.61 -8.99 -6.58
C LEU A 198 -15.48 -8.83 -5.56
N HIS A 199 -14.57 -7.85 -5.77
CA HIS A 199 -13.34 -7.72 -5.00
C HIS A 199 -13.43 -6.72 -3.82
N ALA A 200 -14.38 -5.79 -3.84
CA ALA A 200 -14.52 -4.77 -2.81
C ALA A 200 -15.93 -4.68 -2.19
N GLY A 201 -16.87 -5.50 -2.63
CA GLY A 201 -18.26 -5.45 -2.15
C GLY A 201 -18.98 -4.12 -2.45
N LYS A 202 -18.43 -3.28 -3.33
CA LYS A 202 -18.89 -1.90 -3.60
C LYS A 202 -18.94 -1.63 -5.09
N THR A 203 -19.62 -0.56 -5.51
CA THR A 203 -19.54 -0.10 -6.92
C THR A 203 -18.17 0.52 -7.21
N ALA A 204 -17.74 0.52 -8.47
CA ALA A 204 -16.50 1.15 -8.92
C ALA A 204 -16.43 2.62 -8.48
N GLN A 205 -17.52 3.37 -8.58
CA GLN A 205 -17.61 4.75 -8.10
C GLN A 205 -17.38 4.87 -6.59
N SER A 206 -17.92 3.93 -5.79
CA SER A 206 -17.70 3.92 -4.34
C SER A 206 -16.26 3.57 -3.97
N VAL A 207 -15.58 2.76 -4.77
CA VAL A 207 -14.14 2.48 -4.63
C VAL A 207 -13.33 3.75 -4.89
N VAL A 208 -13.61 4.46 -5.99
CA VAL A 208 -12.94 5.75 -6.30
C VAL A 208 -13.16 6.75 -5.14
N TYR A 209 -14.38 6.89 -4.68
CA TYR A 209 -14.68 7.81 -3.57
C TYR A 209 -13.98 7.42 -2.26
N GLY A 210 -13.89 6.13 -1.96
CA GLY A 210 -13.14 5.64 -0.81
C GLY A 210 -11.66 6.02 -0.87
N LEU A 211 -11.02 5.84 -2.03
CA LEU A 211 -9.62 6.22 -2.24
C LEU A 211 -9.41 7.74 -2.13
N ILE A 212 -10.31 8.56 -2.70
CA ILE A 212 -10.27 10.03 -2.55
C ILE A 212 -10.42 10.45 -1.08
N ILE A 213 -11.32 9.83 -0.33
CA ILE A 213 -11.52 10.13 1.09
C ILE A 213 -10.32 9.74 1.93
N SER A 214 -9.72 8.58 1.69
CA SER A 214 -8.48 8.16 2.37
C SER A 214 -7.35 9.16 2.13
N GLU A 215 -7.19 9.62 0.89
CA GLU A 215 -6.21 10.65 0.56
C GLU A 215 -6.53 12.00 1.20
N ALA A 216 -7.82 12.40 1.22
CA ALA A 216 -8.25 13.63 1.91
C ALA A 216 -7.92 13.60 3.40
N LYS A 217 -8.22 12.50 4.08
CA LYS A 217 -7.90 12.31 5.50
C LYS A 217 -6.39 12.46 5.74
N ARG A 218 -5.59 11.84 4.90
CA ARG A 218 -4.13 11.90 4.93
C ARG A 218 -3.62 13.36 4.84
N LEU A 219 -4.04 14.09 3.82
CA LEU A 219 -3.62 15.49 3.59
C LEU A 219 -4.01 16.39 4.77
N LEU A 220 -5.20 16.16 5.35
CA LEU A 220 -5.70 16.92 6.49
C LEU A 220 -4.93 16.64 7.79
N THR A 221 -4.57 15.38 8.04
CA THR A 221 -4.00 14.91 9.31
C THR A 221 -2.49 15.06 9.37
N TYR A 222 -1.80 14.50 8.38
CA TYR A 222 -0.34 14.36 8.42
C TYR A 222 0.39 15.50 7.73
N GLU A 223 -0.09 15.95 6.59
CA GLU A 223 0.47 17.14 5.95
C GLU A 223 -0.09 18.44 6.51
N LYS A 224 -1.10 18.33 7.38
CA LYS A 224 -1.75 19.49 8.04
C LYS A 224 -2.24 20.55 7.06
N MET A 225 -2.48 20.17 5.82
CA MET A 225 -2.90 21.09 4.76
C MET A 225 -4.18 21.82 5.11
N PRO A 226 -4.33 23.08 4.70
CA PRO A 226 -5.62 23.79 4.76
C PRO A 226 -6.69 23.09 3.93
N VAL A 227 -7.93 23.06 4.39
CA VAL A 227 -9.05 22.39 3.70
C VAL A 227 -9.18 22.83 2.24
N LYS A 228 -8.93 24.11 1.97
CA LYS A 228 -8.97 24.69 0.62
C LYS A 228 -7.90 24.08 -0.30
N GLU A 229 -6.70 23.90 0.21
CA GLU A 229 -5.59 23.31 -0.54
C GLU A 229 -5.83 21.83 -0.81
N VAL A 230 -6.35 21.09 0.20
CA VAL A 230 -6.75 19.68 0.03
C VAL A 230 -7.78 19.53 -1.08
N ALA A 231 -8.78 20.43 -1.14
CA ALA A 231 -9.77 20.39 -2.21
C ALA A 231 -9.14 20.48 -3.60
N TYR A 232 -8.24 21.46 -3.79
CA TYR A 232 -7.57 21.65 -5.09
C TYR A 232 -6.59 20.51 -5.41
N GLU A 233 -5.87 19.99 -4.41
CA GLU A 233 -4.97 18.86 -4.57
C GLU A 233 -5.69 17.58 -5.03
N LEU A 234 -6.94 17.41 -4.60
CA LEU A 234 -7.81 16.30 -4.98
C LEU A 234 -8.67 16.59 -6.23
N GLY A 235 -8.40 17.68 -6.96
CA GLY A 235 -9.06 18.02 -8.21
C GLY A 235 -10.46 18.60 -8.06
N PHE A 236 -10.88 19.03 -6.86
CA PHE A 236 -12.14 19.75 -6.70
C PHE A 236 -11.96 21.23 -7.10
N LEU A 237 -12.84 21.72 -7.93
CA LEU A 237 -12.82 23.13 -8.36
C LEU A 237 -13.30 24.08 -7.29
N ASP A 238 -14.12 23.58 -6.34
CA ASP A 238 -14.69 24.36 -5.25
C ASP A 238 -14.50 23.64 -3.89
N PRO A 239 -13.80 24.27 -2.94
CA PRO A 239 -13.61 23.75 -1.58
C PRO A 239 -14.92 23.48 -0.81
N PHE A 240 -15.99 24.19 -1.13
CA PHE A 240 -17.31 23.95 -0.52
C PHE A 240 -17.88 22.62 -1.01
N TYR A 241 -17.76 22.34 -2.30
CA TYR A 241 -18.17 21.06 -2.88
C TYR A 241 -17.36 19.90 -2.27
N PHE A 242 -16.06 20.06 -2.15
CA PHE A 242 -15.20 19.09 -1.44
C PHE A 242 -15.66 18.86 0.01
N SER A 243 -15.96 19.93 0.75
CA SER A 243 -16.38 19.83 2.15
C SER A 243 -17.68 19.03 2.30
N ASN A 244 -18.64 19.25 1.40
CA ASN A 244 -19.90 18.49 1.37
C ASN A 244 -19.66 17.03 0.97
N PHE A 245 -18.81 16.77 -0.03
CA PHE A 245 -18.40 15.43 -0.43
C PHE A 245 -17.76 14.68 0.73
N PHE A 246 -16.77 15.28 1.40
CA PHE A 246 -16.10 14.70 2.55
C PHE A 246 -17.07 14.39 3.68
N LYS A 247 -17.94 15.37 4.06
CA LYS A 247 -18.97 15.17 5.10
C LYS A 247 -19.96 14.07 4.76
N LYS A 248 -20.37 13.96 3.50
CA LYS A 248 -21.27 12.89 3.03
C LYS A 248 -20.68 11.51 3.30
N HIS A 249 -19.39 11.32 3.06
CA HIS A 249 -18.71 10.03 3.13
C HIS A 249 -18.13 9.70 4.51
N THR A 250 -17.75 10.72 5.32
CA THR A 250 -17.13 10.52 6.64
C THR A 250 -18.05 10.88 7.82
N LYS A 251 -19.22 11.49 7.57
CA LYS A 251 -20.16 12.07 8.56
C LYS A 251 -19.62 13.30 9.29
N LEU A 252 -18.37 13.68 9.12
CA LEU A 252 -17.70 14.84 9.69
C LEU A 252 -17.33 15.84 8.61
N SER A 253 -17.37 17.14 8.92
CA SER A 253 -16.74 18.12 8.03
C SER A 253 -15.21 17.97 8.05
N PRO A 254 -14.47 18.37 7.00
CA PRO A 254 -13.00 18.31 7.00
C PRO A 254 -12.38 19.05 8.19
N LYS A 255 -12.97 20.18 8.59
CA LYS A 255 -12.53 20.97 9.76
C LYS A 255 -12.76 20.21 11.07
N ALA A 256 -13.94 19.59 11.24
CA ALA A 256 -14.25 18.79 12.43
C ALA A 256 -13.37 17.54 12.51
N TYR A 257 -13.16 16.87 11.39
CA TYR A 257 -12.24 15.72 11.30
C TYR A 257 -10.83 16.09 11.73
N LYS A 258 -10.28 17.20 11.18
CA LYS A 258 -8.95 17.70 11.53
C LYS A 258 -8.82 18.03 13.03
N ALA A 259 -9.86 18.60 13.64
CA ALA A 259 -9.86 18.93 15.07
C ALA A 259 -9.95 17.71 16.00
N GLN A 260 -10.41 16.57 15.49
CA GLN A 260 -10.51 15.31 16.26
C GLN A 260 -9.19 14.51 16.28
N VAL A 261 -8.36 14.71 15.26
CA VAL A 261 -7.16 13.89 15.02
C VAL A 261 -5.86 14.63 15.35
N LEU A 262 -5.91 15.95 15.54
CA LEU A 262 -4.82 16.84 15.96
C LEU A 262 -4.98 17.26 17.41
#